data_e1673079f3b92651a39c28846d2dfce8
#
_entry.id   e1673079f3b92651a39c28846d2dfce8
#
_cell.length_a   1.000
_cell.length_b   1.000
_cell.length_c   1.000
_cell.angle_alpha   90.00
_cell.angle_beta   90.00
_cell.angle_gamma   90.00
#
_symmetry.space_group_name_H-M   'P 1'
#
loop_
_entity.id
_entity.type
_entity.pdbx_description
1 polymer ?
#
loop_
_entity_poly.entity_id
_entity_poly.type
_entity_poly.pdbx_seq_one_letter_code
_entity_poly.pdbx_strand_id
1 'polypeptide(L)'
;MHDMKKLDNLKHLDKGAPEAMKAFWAFDKAAFAEGALTGQVKQLIAIGVALTTQCPYCIEIHTKAARDAGATDAMLAEATLVAAAIRAGGAVTHGAHCF
;
A
#
# COMPACT_ATOMS: atom_id res chain seq x y z
N MET A 1 8.77 -8.08 -14.55
CA MET A 1 8.27 -9.18 -13.74
C MET A 1 8.61 -8.97 -12.27
N HIS A 2 7.67 -9.26 -11.42
CA HIS A 2 7.83 -9.09 -9.98
C HIS A 2 8.82 -10.10 -9.40
N ASP A 3 9.80 -9.64 -8.66
CA ASP A 3 10.77 -10.46 -7.92
C ASP A 3 11.14 -9.71 -6.64
N MET A 4 10.73 -10.25 -5.50
CA MET A 4 10.96 -9.62 -4.19
C MET A 4 12.45 -9.40 -3.89
N LYS A 5 13.33 -10.18 -4.48
CA LYS A 5 14.79 -9.98 -4.31
C LYS A 5 15.27 -8.62 -4.85
N LYS A 6 14.52 -8.05 -5.79
CA LYS A 6 14.85 -6.72 -6.33
C LYS A 6 14.81 -5.64 -5.27
N LEU A 7 14.09 -5.85 -4.16
CA LEU A 7 14.07 -4.90 -3.05
C LEU A 7 15.47 -4.67 -2.45
N ASP A 8 16.37 -5.64 -2.58
CA ASP A 8 17.75 -5.46 -2.13
C ASP A 8 18.46 -4.31 -2.85
N ASN A 9 17.97 -3.95 -4.05
CA ASN A 9 18.53 -2.86 -4.84
C ASN A 9 18.21 -1.48 -4.28
N LEU A 10 17.28 -1.39 -3.31
CA LEU A 10 16.98 -0.12 -2.64
C LEU A 10 18.22 0.47 -1.95
N LYS A 11 19.21 -0.38 -1.61
CA LYS A 11 20.49 0.10 -1.06
C LYS A 11 21.20 1.09 -1.99
N HIS A 12 20.95 1.00 -3.31
CA HIS A 12 21.51 1.95 -4.27
C HIS A 12 20.89 3.32 -4.11
N LEU A 13 19.64 3.40 -3.71
CA LEU A 13 18.97 4.66 -3.42
C LEU A 13 19.53 5.25 -2.11
N ASP A 14 19.79 4.40 -1.12
CA ASP A 14 20.38 4.84 0.15
C ASP A 14 21.76 5.44 -0.07
N LYS A 15 22.53 4.86 -0.99
CA LYS A 15 23.88 5.37 -1.32
C LYS A 15 23.82 6.62 -2.18
N GLY A 16 22.89 6.67 -3.16
CA GLY A 16 22.82 7.78 -4.11
C GLY A 16 22.14 9.01 -3.55
N ALA A 17 21.16 8.84 -2.65
CA ALA A 17 20.40 9.95 -2.06
C ALA A 17 20.14 9.69 -0.58
N PRO A 18 21.19 9.65 0.26
CA PRO A 18 21.05 9.19 1.64
C PRO A 18 20.11 10.05 2.48
N GLU A 19 20.14 11.36 2.33
CA GLU A 19 19.29 12.24 3.13
C GLU A 19 17.82 12.12 2.74
N ALA A 20 17.54 12.04 1.43
CA ALA A 20 16.17 11.87 0.94
C ALA A 20 15.59 10.52 1.38
N MET A 21 16.38 9.45 1.27
CA MET A 21 15.92 8.12 1.68
C MET A 21 15.72 8.02 3.19
N LYS A 22 16.58 8.65 3.96
CA LYS A 22 16.41 8.72 5.41
C LYS A 22 15.10 9.42 5.78
N ALA A 23 14.82 10.53 5.11
CA ALA A 23 13.58 11.28 5.32
C ALA A 23 12.35 10.45 4.90
N PHE A 24 12.44 9.74 3.78
CA PHE A 24 11.37 8.86 3.31
C PHE A 24 11.05 7.77 4.32
N TRP A 25 12.08 7.04 4.81
CA TRP A 25 11.85 5.98 5.78
C TRP A 25 11.32 6.50 7.11
N ALA A 26 11.74 7.70 7.53
CA ALA A 26 11.19 8.33 8.72
C ALA A 26 9.72 8.69 8.53
N PHE A 27 9.36 9.21 7.37
CA PHE A 27 7.97 9.50 7.01
C PHE A 27 7.13 8.21 6.99
N ASP A 28 7.63 7.18 6.32
CA ASP A 28 6.94 5.90 6.21
C ASP A 28 6.65 5.31 7.59
N LYS A 29 7.65 5.28 8.45
CA LYS A 29 7.51 4.75 9.82
C LYS A 29 6.47 5.55 10.61
N ALA A 30 6.51 6.87 10.50
CA ALA A 30 5.55 7.72 11.20
C ALA A 30 4.13 7.54 10.67
N ALA A 31 4.00 7.38 9.35
CA ALA A 31 2.69 7.16 8.72
C ALA A 31 2.03 5.87 9.19
N PHE A 32 2.81 4.80 9.38
CA PHE A 32 2.29 3.50 9.79
C PHE A 32 2.19 3.32 11.31
N ALA A 33 2.73 4.24 12.11
CA ALA A 33 2.64 4.16 13.56
C ALA A 33 1.18 4.25 14.02
N GLU A 34 0.82 3.53 15.09
CA GLU A 34 -0.53 3.61 15.61
C GLU A 34 -0.87 5.03 16.09
N GLY A 35 -2.08 5.46 15.80
CA GLY A 35 -2.60 6.74 16.18
C GLY A 35 -4.11 6.66 16.27
N ALA A 36 -4.83 7.59 15.63
CA ALA A 36 -6.29 7.52 15.55
C ALA A 36 -6.75 6.23 14.85
N LEU A 37 -5.94 5.71 13.93
CA LEU A 37 -6.17 4.43 13.28
C LEU A 37 -5.21 3.39 13.84
N THR A 38 -5.66 2.15 13.97
CA THR A 38 -4.81 1.05 14.42
C THR A 38 -3.82 0.67 13.32
N GLY A 39 -2.74 -0.01 13.71
CA GLY A 39 -1.79 -0.55 12.73
C GLY A 39 -2.44 -1.48 11.74
N GLN A 40 -3.37 -2.33 12.17
CA GLN A 40 -4.11 -3.23 11.29
C GLN A 40 -4.89 -2.46 10.21
N VAL A 41 -5.62 -1.42 10.62
CA VAL A 41 -6.39 -0.60 9.68
C VAL A 41 -5.47 0.10 8.68
N LYS A 42 -4.32 0.61 9.15
CA LYS A 42 -3.34 1.25 8.27
C LYS A 42 -2.78 0.28 7.24
N GLN A 43 -2.56 -0.99 7.62
CA GLN A 43 -2.11 -2.00 6.67
C GLN A 43 -3.18 -2.32 5.63
N LEU A 44 -4.45 -2.36 6.03
CA LEU A 44 -5.55 -2.58 5.08
C LEU A 44 -5.67 -1.41 4.09
N ILE A 45 -5.47 -0.18 4.54
CA ILE A 45 -5.43 1.00 3.68
C ILE A 45 -4.28 0.86 2.67
N ALA A 46 -3.10 0.46 3.15
CA ALA A 46 -1.93 0.26 2.29
C ALA A 46 -2.21 -0.77 1.20
N ILE A 47 -2.86 -1.88 1.54
CA ILE A 47 -3.26 -2.91 0.58
C ILE A 47 -4.20 -2.33 -0.46
N GLY A 48 -5.22 -1.57 -0.04
CA GLY A 48 -6.16 -0.95 -0.96
C GLY A 48 -5.47 -0.05 -1.98
N VAL A 49 -4.53 0.77 -1.52
CA VAL A 49 -3.76 1.65 -2.41
C VAL A 49 -2.85 0.84 -3.32
N ALA A 50 -2.16 -0.17 -2.77
CA ALA A 50 -1.24 -1.02 -3.55
C ALA A 50 -1.95 -1.77 -4.66
N LEU A 51 -3.18 -2.25 -4.41
CA LEU A 51 -3.99 -2.92 -5.43
C LEU A 51 -4.35 -1.98 -6.57
N THR A 52 -4.63 -0.73 -6.28
CA THR A 52 -5.01 0.25 -7.31
C THR A 52 -3.81 0.78 -8.07
N THR A 53 -2.64 0.90 -7.43
CA THR A 53 -1.40 1.30 -8.10
C THR A 53 -0.67 0.12 -8.73
N GLN A 54 -1.16 -1.09 -8.50
CA GLN A 54 -0.60 -2.34 -9.04
C GLN A 54 0.87 -2.54 -8.66
N CYS A 55 1.19 -2.28 -7.38
CA CYS A 55 2.53 -2.48 -6.86
C CYS A 55 2.64 -3.87 -6.21
N PRO A 56 3.22 -4.86 -6.90
CA PRO A 56 3.29 -6.21 -6.36
C PRO A 56 4.16 -6.32 -5.10
N TYR A 57 5.20 -5.50 -5.00
CA TYR A 57 6.03 -5.45 -3.79
C TYR A 57 5.21 -4.98 -2.59
N CYS A 58 4.44 -3.91 -2.76
CA CYS A 58 3.61 -3.37 -1.69
C CYS A 58 2.50 -4.34 -1.29
N ILE A 59 1.89 -5.02 -2.28
CA ILE A 59 0.86 -6.01 -2.01
C ILE A 59 1.41 -7.12 -1.12
N GLU A 60 2.56 -7.68 -1.46
CA GLU A 60 3.15 -8.78 -0.69
C GLU A 60 3.58 -8.33 0.70
N ILE A 61 4.29 -7.22 0.80
CA ILE A 61 4.79 -6.69 2.08
C ILE A 61 3.64 -6.38 3.04
N HIS A 62 2.64 -5.64 2.55
CA HIS A 62 1.57 -5.15 3.41
C HIS A 62 0.51 -6.21 3.69
N THR A 63 0.34 -7.20 2.81
CA THR A 63 -0.49 -8.36 3.11
C THR A 63 0.09 -9.15 4.29
N LYS A 64 1.41 -9.39 4.27
CA LYS A 64 2.07 -10.05 5.39
C LYS A 64 1.92 -9.23 6.68
N ALA A 65 2.17 -7.94 6.61
CA ALA A 65 2.06 -7.06 7.78
C ALA A 65 0.62 -7.01 8.31
N ALA A 66 -0.38 -7.00 7.44
CA ALA A 66 -1.78 -7.02 7.85
C ALA A 66 -2.12 -8.33 8.58
N ARG A 67 -1.68 -9.48 8.04
CA ARG A 67 -1.89 -10.77 8.69
C ARG A 67 -1.20 -10.83 10.04
N ASP A 68 0.03 -10.35 10.14
CA ASP A 68 0.77 -10.29 11.40
C ASP A 68 0.04 -9.41 12.42
N ALA A 69 -0.70 -8.42 11.97
CA ALA A 69 -1.54 -7.55 12.81
C ALA A 69 -2.95 -8.10 13.03
N GLY A 70 -3.22 -9.34 12.64
CA GLY A 70 -4.48 -10.03 12.90
C GLY A 70 -5.54 -9.93 11.81
N ALA A 71 -5.21 -9.42 10.63
CA ALA A 71 -6.18 -9.36 9.53
C ALA A 71 -6.54 -10.76 9.05
N THR A 72 -7.83 -10.98 8.87
CA THR A 72 -8.38 -12.26 8.38
C THR A 72 -8.52 -12.24 6.86
N ASP A 73 -8.73 -13.41 6.27
CA ASP A 73 -9.03 -13.52 4.84
C ASP A 73 -10.26 -12.69 4.46
N ALA A 74 -11.29 -12.67 5.30
CA ALA A 74 -12.48 -11.87 5.06
C ALA A 74 -12.17 -10.39 5.02
N MET A 75 -11.32 -9.92 5.92
CA MET A 75 -10.90 -8.51 5.95
C MET A 75 -10.11 -8.13 4.71
N LEU A 76 -9.22 -9.00 4.25
CA LEU A 76 -8.46 -8.77 3.02
C LEU A 76 -9.37 -8.75 1.79
N ALA A 77 -10.37 -9.64 1.75
CA ALA A 77 -11.36 -9.67 0.68
C ALA A 77 -12.18 -8.37 0.65
N GLU A 78 -12.64 -7.92 1.80
CA GLU A 78 -13.43 -6.69 1.89
C GLU A 78 -12.61 -5.45 1.49
N ALA A 79 -11.36 -5.36 1.96
CA ALA A 79 -10.48 -4.26 1.56
C ALA A 79 -10.26 -4.24 0.05
N THR A 80 -10.08 -5.41 -0.56
CA THR A 80 -9.95 -5.55 -2.01
C THR A 80 -11.18 -5.03 -2.74
N LEU A 81 -12.37 -5.41 -2.27
CA LEU A 81 -13.62 -5.02 -2.94
C LEU A 81 -13.96 -3.55 -2.74
N VAL A 82 -13.58 -2.96 -1.61
CA VAL A 82 -13.71 -1.51 -1.42
C VAL A 82 -12.81 -0.77 -2.43
N ALA A 83 -11.57 -1.23 -2.59
CA ALA A 83 -10.66 -0.64 -3.57
C ALA A 83 -11.22 -0.75 -4.99
N ALA A 84 -11.77 -1.91 -5.34
CA ALA A 84 -12.39 -2.14 -6.65
C ALA A 84 -13.60 -1.23 -6.86
N ALA A 85 -14.46 -1.09 -5.84
CA ALA A 85 -15.63 -0.23 -5.91
C ALA A 85 -15.27 1.23 -6.17
N ILE A 86 -14.24 1.74 -5.51
CA ILE A 86 -13.79 3.12 -5.70
C ILE A 86 -13.19 3.32 -7.09
N ARG A 87 -12.44 2.33 -7.61
CA ARG A 87 -11.92 2.39 -8.98
C ARG A 87 -13.06 2.41 -10.01
N ALA A 88 -14.04 1.53 -9.84
CA ALA A 88 -15.22 1.50 -10.70
C ALA A 88 -16.02 2.79 -10.57
N GLY A 89 -16.27 3.25 -9.36
CA GLY A 89 -17.01 4.48 -9.10
C GLY A 89 -16.34 5.71 -9.72
N GLY A 90 -15.01 5.77 -9.65
CA GLY A 90 -14.25 6.84 -10.29
C GLY A 90 -14.43 6.85 -11.80
N ALA A 91 -14.37 5.67 -12.43
CA ALA A 91 -14.59 5.55 -13.87
C ALA A 91 -16.00 5.99 -14.26
N VAL A 92 -17.01 5.51 -13.53
CA VAL A 92 -18.41 5.87 -13.80
C VAL A 92 -18.62 7.37 -13.65
N THR A 93 -18.13 7.97 -12.56
CA THR A 93 -18.29 9.40 -12.29
C THR A 93 -17.61 10.23 -13.37
N HIS A 94 -16.38 9.89 -13.74
CA HIS A 94 -15.65 10.63 -14.78
C HIS A 94 -16.24 10.40 -16.17
N GLY A 95 -17.01 9.33 -16.36
CA GLY A 95 -17.76 9.11 -17.59
C GLY A 95 -18.71 10.26 -17.93
N ALA A 96 -19.15 11.04 -16.92
CA ALA A 96 -19.95 12.22 -17.14
C ALA A 96 -19.26 13.26 -18.03
N HIS A 97 -17.93 13.26 -18.07
CA HIS A 97 -17.16 14.20 -18.92
C HIS A 97 -17.23 13.82 -20.40
N CYS A 98 -17.76 12.65 -20.77
CA CYS A 98 -17.89 12.25 -22.16
C CYS A 98 -19.07 12.94 -22.87
N PHE A 99 -19.93 13.57 -22.13
CA PHE A 99 -21.16 14.18 -22.62
C PHE A 99 -21.24 15.67 -22.22
#